data_3ed20cab34c17166c73d6ac025764669
#
_entry.id   3ed20cab34c17166c73d6ac025764669
#
_cell.length_a   1.000
_cell.length_b   1.000
_cell.length_c   1.000
_cell.angle_alpha   90.00
_cell.angle_beta   90.00
_cell.angle_gamma   90.00
#
_symmetry.space_group_name_H-M   'P 1'
#
loop_
_entity.id
_entity.type
_entity.pdbx_description
1 polymer ?
#
loop_
_entity_poly.entity_id
_entity_poly.type
_entity_poly.pdbx_seq_one_letter_code
_entity_poly.pdbx_strand_id
1 'polypeptide(L)'
;MDFFILGFITGLSLILAIGAQNIFVIEQGLKKQFIFTVCLICSLSDFLLIFLGIFLFEYFKSFFNQTVELVFNILLVAFLIYFIYTKIKIKYNNIDFNTDNIFISKSSVVIKTLGFTFLNPHVYSDTVFFLGNFSKNFLLANKFFFGAGASLASFLFFFSIGY
;
A
#
# COMPACT_ATOMS: atom_id res chain seq x y z
N MET A 1 -21.79 18.92 -1.19
CA MET A 1 -21.20 17.66 -0.69
C MET A 1 -19.81 17.98 -0.17
N ASP A 2 -19.47 17.54 1.00
CA ASP A 2 -18.16 17.80 1.56
C ASP A 2 -17.12 16.91 0.86
N PHE A 3 -16.19 17.52 0.15
CA PHE A 3 -15.15 16.82 -0.61
C PHE A 3 -14.21 15.99 0.28
N PHE A 4 -14.07 16.38 1.53
CA PHE A 4 -13.30 15.59 2.50
C PHE A 4 -14.01 14.27 2.82
N ILE A 5 -15.31 14.31 3.11
CA ILE A 5 -16.11 13.09 3.38
C ILE A 5 -16.15 12.22 2.13
N LEU A 6 -16.30 12.81 0.94
CA LEU A 6 -16.27 12.10 -0.32
C LEU A 6 -14.94 11.38 -0.52
N GLY A 7 -13.82 12.07 -0.28
CA GLY A 7 -12.48 11.50 -0.36
C GLY A 7 -12.28 10.36 0.64
N PHE A 8 -12.73 10.56 1.88
CA PHE A 8 -12.64 9.55 2.93
C PHE A 8 -13.40 8.26 2.56
N ILE A 9 -14.66 8.38 2.14
CA ILE A 9 -15.48 7.21 1.77
C ILE A 9 -14.91 6.51 0.53
N THR A 10 -14.50 7.28 -0.49
CA THR A 10 -13.93 6.72 -1.71
C THR A 10 -12.60 6.02 -1.42
N GLY A 11 -11.70 6.66 -0.68
CA GLY A 11 -10.42 6.07 -0.28
C GLY A 11 -10.60 4.81 0.55
N LEU A 12 -11.51 4.85 1.53
CA LEU A 12 -11.81 3.68 2.37
C LEU A 12 -12.36 2.52 1.52
N SER A 13 -13.24 2.80 0.56
CA SER A 13 -13.82 1.76 -0.30
C SER A 13 -12.77 1.03 -1.14
N LEU A 14 -11.76 1.76 -1.62
CA LEU A 14 -10.68 1.18 -2.40
C LEU A 14 -9.73 0.34 -1.54
N ILE A 15 -9.34 0.86 -0.38
CA ILE A 15 -8.33 0.19 0.47
C ILE A 15 -8.90 -1.04 1.20
N LEU A 16 -10.21 -1.15 1.35
CA LEU A 16 -10.87 -2.34 1.90
C LEU A 16 -10.67 -3.60 1.04
N ALA A 17 -10.33 -3.45 -0.23
CA ALA A 17 -9.93 -4.56 -1.09
C ALA A 17 -8.62 -5.19 -0.56
N ILE A 18 -8.73 -6.39 0.02
CA ILE A 18 -7.58 -7.06 0.65
C ILE A 18 -6.56 -7.48 -0.40
N GLY A 19 -5.44 -6.78 -0.43
CA GLY A 19 -4.28 -7.08 -1.28
C GLY A 19 -3.07 -7.61 -0.50
N ALA A 20 -1.99 -7.90 -1.21
CA ALA A 20 -0.75 -8.41 -0.63
C ALA A 20 -0.15 -7.47 0.43
N GLN A 21 -0.28 -6.16 0.26
CA GLN A 21 0.15 -5.15 1.22
C GLN A 21 -0.62 -5.25 2.54
N ASN A 22 -1.96 -5.36 2.49
CA ASN A 22 -2.81 -5.47 3.67
C ASN A 22 -2.52 -6.75 4.45
N ILE A 23 -2.32 -7.88 3.74
CA ILE A 23 -1.95 -9.16 4.35
C ILE A 23 -0.60 -9.03 5.07
N PHE A 24 0.37 -8.34 4.49
CA PHE A 24 1.67 -8.13 5.14
C PHE A 24 1.57 -7.27 6.40
N VAL A 25 0.74 -6.22 6.40
CA VAL A 25 0.47 -5.38 7.59
C VAL A 25 -0.13 -6.23 8.71
N ILE A 26 -1.17 -7.03 8.40
CA ILE A 26 -1.79 -7.95 9.37
C ILE A 26 -0.76 -8.95 9.92
N GLU A 27 0.10 -9.51 9.07
CA GLU A 27 1.16 -10.43 9.50
C GLU A 27 2.12 -9.77 10.51
N GLN A 28 2.53 -8.52 10.27
CA GLN A 28 3.39 -7.80 11.20
C GLN A 28 2.67 -7.46 12.50
N GLY A 29 1.38 -7.15 12.43
CA GLY A 29 0.50 -6.96 13.59
C GLY A 29 0.43 -8.21 14.47
N LEU A 30 0.14 -9.37 13.88
CA LEU A 30 0.08 -10.66 14.57
C LEU A 30 1.42 -11.05 15.21
N LYS A 31 2.54 -10.72 14.56
CA LYS A 31 3.90 -10.95 15.09
C LYS A 31 4.34 -9.92 16.11
N LYS A 32 3.59 -8.86 16.29
CA LYS A 32 3.94 -7.71 17.15
C LYS A 32 5.31 -7.11 16.83
N GLN A 33 5.69 -7.09 15.53
CA GLN A 33 7.02 -6.64 15.08
C GLN A 33 6.91 -5.41 14.20
N PHE A 34 7.52 -4.30 14.63
CA PHE A 34 7.63 -3.05 13.87
C PHE A 34 6.30 -2.51 13.29
N ILE A 35 5.16 -2.79 13.94
CA ILE A 35 3.80 -2.45 13.49
C ILE A 35 3.72 -0.97 13.11
N PHE A 36 4.11 -0.08 14.02
CA PHE A 36 4.07 1.36 13.79
C PHE A 36 4.84 1.76 12.51
N THR A 37 6.04 1.19 12.32
CA THR A 37 6.88 1.49 11.15
C THR A 37 6.22 1.05 9.86
N VAL A 38 5.62 -0.15 9.85
CA VAL A 38 4.94 -0.69 8.66
C VAL A 38 3.69 0.13 8.33
N CYS A 39 2.82 0.38 9.32
CA CYS A 39 1.62 1.20 9.13
C CYS A 39 1.96 2.60 8.64
N LEU A 40 3.00 3.22 9.22
CA LEU A 40 3.44 4.55 8.83
C LEU A 40 3.96 4.58 7.38
N ILE A 41 4.78 3.61 6.98
CA ILE A 41 5.30 3.54 5.61
C ILE A 41 4.15 3.35 4.62
N CYS A 42 3.22 2.42 4.87
CA CYS A 42 2.07 2.21 3.99
C CYS A 42 1.24 3.48 3.86
N SER A 43 0.86 4.09 4.97
CA SER A 43 0.03 5.30 5.00
C SER A 43 0.72 6.51 4.33
N LEU A 44 2.02 6.71 4.56
CA LEU A 44 2.77 7.79 3.92
C LEU A 44 2.94 7.53 2.42
N SER A 45 3.14 6.29 2.01
CA SER A 45 3.22 5.94 0.59
C SER A 45 1.89 6.22 -0.11
N ASP A 46 0.77 5.81 0.50
CA ASP A 46 -0.56 6.10 -0.04
C ASP A 46 -0.81 7.62 -0.10
N PHE A 47 -0.46 8.34 0.96
CA PHE A 47 -0.56 9.81 0.97
C PHE A 47 0.16 10.43 -0.25
N LEU A 48 1.40 10.04 -0.48
CA LEU A 48 2.19 10.53 -1.62
C LEU A 48 1.55 10.15 -2.95
N LEU A 49 1.15 8.89 -3.12
CA LEU A 49 0.56 8.41 -4.37
C LEU A 49 -0.82 9.02 -4.65
N ILE A 50 -1.66 9.22 -3.62
CA ILE A 50 -2.96 9.89 -3.74
C ILE A 50 -2.76 11.33 -4.25
N PHE A 51 -1.87 12.10 -3.61
CA PHE A 51 -1.64 13.48 -4.02
C PHE A 51 -0.96 13.57 -5.40
N LEU A 52 -0.02 12.69 -5.70
CA LEU A 52 0.56 12.57 -7.04
C LEU A 52 -0.52 12.24 -8.08
N GLY A 53 -1.42 11.30 -7.79
CA GLY A 53 -2.53 10.96 -8.68
C GLY A 53 -3.47 12.14 -8.90
N ILE A 54 -3.93 12.80 -7.84
CA ILE A 54 -4.88 13.92 -7.92
C ILE A 54 -4.34 15.10 -8.72
N PHE A 55 -3.05 15.42 -8.57
CA PHE A 55 -2.43 16.58 -9.21
C PHE A 55 -1.73 16.29 -10.53
N LEU A 56 -1.19 15.07 -10.71
CA LEU A 56 -0.40 14.70 -11.88
C LEU A 56 -1.07 13.62 -12.75
N PHE A 57 -2.37 13.38 -12.58
CA PHE A 57 -3.12 12.33 -13.29
C PHE A 57 -2.88 12.33 -14.80
N GLU A 58 -2.99 13.48 -15.46
CA GLU A 58 -2.83 13.59 -16.91
C GLU A 58 -1.39 13.25 -17.36
N TYR A 59 -0.42 13.52 -16.51
CA TYR A 59 0.98 13.19 -16.75
C TYR A 59 1.23 11.68 -16.62
N PHE A 60 0.73 11.08 -15.56
CA PHE A 60 0.86 9.64 -15.33
C PHE A 60 0.11 8.80 -16.36
N LYS A 61 -1.05 9.24 -16.80
CA LYS A 61 -1.85 8.56 -17.83
C LYS A 61 -1.08 8.33 -19.13
N SER A 62 -0.18 9.23 -19.51
CA SER A 62 0.65 9.09 -20.71
C SER A 62 1.78 8.06 -20.54
N PHE A 63 2.27 7.86 -19.32
CA PHE A 63 3.35 6.92 -19.01
C PHE A 63 2.86 5.50 -18.73
N PHE A 64 1.69 5.34 -18.13
CA PHE A 64 1.16 4.06 -17.70
C PHE A 64 0.42 3.39 -18.86
N ASN A 65 1.17 2.72 -19.70
CA ASN A 65 0.64 1.89 -20.79
C ASN A 65 0.62 0.42 -20.39
N GLN A 66 -0.01 -0.42 -21.23
CA GLN A 66 -0.14 -1.87 -20.99
C GLN A 66 1.22 -2.57 -20.76
N THR A 67 2.29 -2.09 -21.38
CA THR A 67 3.65 -2.64 -21.20
C THR A 67 4.19 -2.36 -19.81
N VAL A 68 4.00 -1.13 -19.30
CA VAL A 68 4.43 -0.74 -17.95
C VAL A 68 3.67 -1.53 -16.91
N GLU A 69 2.35 -1.68 -17.06
CA GLU A 69 1.52 -2.49 -16.16
C GLU A 69 1.99 -3.95 -16.15
N LEU A 70 2.29 -4.53 -17.32
CA LEU A 70 2.80 -5.90 -17.42
C LEU A 70 4.15 -6.06 -16.70
N VAL A 71 5.06 -5.10 -16.83
CA VAL A 71 6.36 -5.11 -16.14
C VAL A 71 6.15 -5.08 -14.61
N PHE A 72 5.27 -4.22 -14.10
CA PHE A 72 4.94 -4.17 -12.68
C PHE A 72 4.34 -5.49 -12.18
N ASN A 73 3.44 -6.10 -12.95
CA ASN A 73 2.86 -7.40 -12.60
C ASN A 73 3.92 -8.50 -12.54
N ILE A 74 4.85 -8.56 -13.49
CA ILE A 74 5.97 -9.52 -13.49
C ILE A 74 6.86 -9.30 -12.26
N LEU A 75 7.21 -8.05 -11.94
CA LEU A 75 8.02 -7.72 -10.77
C LEU A 75 7.33 -8.11 -9.47
N LEU A 76 6.01 -7.86 -9.36
CA LEU A 76 5.23 -8.27 -8.20
C LEU A 76 5.23 -9.80 -8.05
N VAL A 77 4.97 -10.55 -9.14
CA VAL A 77 4.98 -12.02 -9.10
C VAL A 77 6.35 -12.55 -8.69
N ALA A 78 7.43 -12.02 -9.27
CA ALA A 78 8.80 -12.40 -8.89
C ALA A 78 9.09 -12.10 -7.41
N PHE A 79 8.66 -10.93 -6.91
CA PHE A 79 8.79 -10.55 -5.52
C PHE A 79 7.99 -11.47 -4.59
N LEU A 80 6.76 -11.84 -4.95
CA LEU A 80 5.92 -12.77 -4.18
C LEU A 80 6.55 -14.17 -4.13
N ILE A 81 7.06 -14.68 -5.24
CA ILE A 81 7.78 -15.98 -5.29
C ILE A 81 9.00 -15.94 -4.36
N TYR A 82 9.81 -14.88 -4.44
CA TYR A 82 10.95 -14.70 -3.54
C TYR A 82 10.51 -14.66 -2.07
N PHE A 83 9.44 -13.94 -1.76
CA PHE A 83 8.91 -13.85 -0.41
C PHE A 83 8.43 -15.20 0.12
N ILE A 84 7.67 -15.96 -0.69
CA ILE A 84 7.19 -17.31 -0.35
C ILE A 84 8.38 -18.25 -0.14
N TYR A 85 9.37 -18.23 -1.04
CA TYR A 85 10.57 -19.06 -0.94
C TYR A 85 11.33 -18.80 0.38
N THR A 86 11.51 -17.53 0.74
CA THR A 86 12.18 -17.19 2.01
C THR A 86 11.38 -17.65 3.22
N LYS A 87 10.05 -17.61 3.17
CA LYS A 87 9.17 -18.10 4.26
C LYS A 87 9.24 -19.61 4.42
N ILE A 88 9.20 -20.36 3.32
CA ILE A 88 9.30 -21.83 3.34
C ILE A 88 10.66 -22.26 3.89
N LYS A 89 11.74 -21.63 3.43
CA LYS A 89 13.11 -21.95 3.89
C LYS A 89 13.28 -21.76 5.40
N ILE A 90 12.73 -20.68 5.96
CA ILE A 90 12.78 -20.42 7.40
C ILE A 90 12.02 -21.50 8.17
N LYS A 91 10.82 -21.90 7.69
CA LYS A 91 10.01 -22.94 8.32
C LYS A 91 10.70 -24.32 8.30
N TYR A 92 11.47 -24.61 7.26
CA TYR A 92 12.16 -25.90 7.13
C TYR A 92 13.40 -26.03 8.06
N ASN A 93 14.06 -24.91 8.35
CA ASN A 93 15.26 -24.88 9.20
C ASN A 93 14.95 -24.79 10.71
N ASN A 94 13.70 -24.45 11.09
CA ASN A 94 13.30 -24.24 12.48
C ASN A 94 12.08 -25.09 12.83
N ILE A 95 12.23 -26.44 12.82
CA ILE A 95 11.30 -27.36 13.49
C ILE A 95 11.72 -27.53 14.97
N ASP A 96 12.35 -26.57 15.56
CA ASP A 96 12.45 -26.46 17.01
C ASP A 96 11.26 -25.65 17.51
N PHE A 97 10.44 -26.31 18.35
CA PHE A 97 9.23 -25.72 18.97
C PHE A 97 9.52 -24.60 19.99
N ASN A 98 10.73 -24.10 20.02
CA ASN A 98 11.05 -22.90 20.75
C ASN A 98 10.70 -21.67 19.90
N THR A 99 9.65 -21.00 20.30
CA THR A 99 9.17 -19.70 19.81
C THR A 99 10.17 -18.56 20.09
N ASP A 100 11.46 -18.83 19.97
CA ASP A 100 12.49 -17.82 20.16
C ASP A 100 12.56 -16.92 18.92
N ASN A 101 12.01 -15.73 19.09
CA ASN A 101 12.28 -14.49 18.41
C ASN A 101 13.30 -14.60 17.27
N ILE A 102 12.84 -14.95 16.08
CA ILE A 102 13.61 -14.65 14.86
C ILE A 102 13.64 -13.12 14.79
N PHE A 103 14.74 -12.53 15.25
CA PHE A 103 14.98 -11.09 15.15
C PHE A 103 15.05 -10.70 13.66
N ILE A 104 13.90 -10.35 13.12
CA ILE A 104 13.85 -9.79 11.77
C ILE A 104 14.43 -8.38 11.87
N SER A 105 15.45 -8.10 11.08
CA SER A 105 16.06 -6.77 11.02
C SER A 105 14.99 -5.75 10.57
N LYS A 106 14.93 -4.58 11.23
CA LYS A 106 14.06 -3.47 10.85
C LYS A 106 14.19 -3.12 9.36
N SER A 107 15.41 -3.13 8.83
CA SER A 107 15.68 -2.88 7.40
C SER A 107 14.99 -3.90 6.49
N SER A 108 14.97 -5.18 6.87
CA SER A 108 14.27 -6.21 6.11
C SER A 108 12.76 -5.97 6.06
N VAL A 109 12.16 -5.55 7.19
CA VAL A 109 10.74 -5.22 7.25
C VAL A 109 10.42 -4.00 6.39
N VAL A 110 11.23 -2.94 6.46
CA VAL A 110 11.07 -1.74 5.63
C VAL A 110 11.14 -2.06 4.15
N ILE A 111 12.16 -2.81 3.69
CA ILE A 111 12.31 -3.20 2.28
C ILE A 111 11.10 -4.03 1.81
N LYS A 112 10.63 -4.97 2.63
CA LYS A 112 9.43 -5.77 2.29
C LYS A 112 8.18 -4.90 2.20
N THR A 113 7.98 -3.97 3.14
CA THR A 113 6.86 -3.02 3.11
C THR A 113 6.86 -2.21 1.82
N LEU A 114 8.01 -1.62 1.47
CA LEU A 114 8.16 -0.86 0.22
C LEU A 114 7.92 -1.74 -1.01
N GLY A 115 8.40 -3.00 -1.00
CA GLY A 115 8.14 -3.94 -2.08
C GLY A 115 6.65 -4.23 -2.25
N PHE A 116 5.94 -4.57 -1.17
CA PHE A 116 4.49 -4.82 -1.23
C PHE A 116 3.67 -3.59 -1.61
N THR A 117 4.17 -2.39 -1.33
CA THR A 117 3.51 -1.14 -1.71
C THR A 117 3.80 -0.77 -3.16
N PHE A 118 5.07 -0.60 -3.52
CA PHE A 118 5.45 -0.01 -4.81
C PHE A 118 5.54 -0.99 -5.97
N LEU A 119 5.72 -2.30 -5.73
CA LEU A 119 5.65 -3.30 -6.79
C LEU A 119 4.21 -3.79 -7.06
N ASN A 120 3.24 -3.40 -6.23
CA ASN A 120 1.85 -3.77 -6.40
C ASN A 120 1.14 -2.83 -7.39
N PRO A 121 0.75 -3.30 -8.60
CA PRO A 121 0.09 -2.44 -9.59
C PRO A 121 -1.28 -1.94 -9.13
N HIS A 122 -1.98 -2.67 -8.26
CA HIS A 122 -3.27 -2.24 -7.72
C HIS A 122 -3.17 -0.93 -6.93
N VAL A 123 -2.06 -0.70 -6.24
CA VAL A 123 -1.86 0.55 -5.49
C VAL A 123 -1.88 1.76 -6.44
N TYR A 124 -1.24 1.65 -7.61
CA TYR A 124 -1.27 2.72 -8.61
C TYR A 124 -2.65 2.86 -9.26
N SER A 125 -3.29 1.72 -9.57
CA SER A 125 -4.65 1.72 -10.13
C SER A 125 -5.61 2.48 -9.24
N ASP A 126 -5.57 2.24 -7.95
CA ASP A 126 -6.52 2.80 -6.98
C ASP A 126 -6.16 4.23 -6.61
N THR A 127 -4.90 4.51 -6.27
CA THR A 127 -4.49 5.82 -5.76
C THR A 127 -4.23 6.83 -6.87
N VAL A 128 -3.47 6.45 -7.91
CA VAL A 128 -3.07 7.39 -8.98
C VAL A 128 -4.17 7.49 -10.03
N PHE A 129 -4.65 6.34 -10.55
CA PHE A 129 -5.57 6.37 -11.67
C PHE A 129 -7.00 6.60 -11.25
N PHE A 130 -7.53 5.86 -10.30
CA PHE A 130 -8.93 6.01 -9.91
C PHE A 130 -9.18 7.35 -9.22
N LEU A 131 -8.48 7.66 -8.13
CA LEU A 131 -8.67 8.90 -7.40
C LEU A 131 -8.26 10.12 -8.23
N GLY A 132 -7.20 10.00 -9.03
CA GLY A 132 -6.78 11.06 -9.96
C GLY A 132 -7.83 11.37 -11.01
N ASN A 133 -8.35 10.34 -11.70
CA ASN A 133 -9.41 10.51 -12.71
C ASN A 133 -10.71 11.03 -12.09
N PHE A 134 -11.08 10.55 -10.92
CA PHE A 134 -12.29 10.97 -10.21
C PHE A 134 -12.24 12.45 -9.84
N SER A 135 -11.08 12.94 -9.41
CA SER A 135 -10.88 14.30 -8.95
C SER A 135 -10.44 15.29 -10.04
N LYS A 136 -10.25 14.85 -11.29
CA LYS A 136 -9.67 15.69 -12.38
C LYS A 136 -10.39 17.02 -12.59
N ASN A 137 -11.72 17.04 -12.49
CA ASN A 137 -12.55 18.22 -12.71
C ASN A 137 -12.83 19.03 -11.44
N PHE A 138 -12.26 18.66 -10.29
CA PHE A 138 -12.47 19.41 -9.05
C PHE A 138 -11.65 20.70 -9.06
N LEU A 139 -12.19 21.73 -8.38
CA LEU A 139 -11.43 22.95 -8.08
C LEU A 139 -10.23 22.61 -7.20
N LEU A 140 -9.18 23.39 -7.28
CA LEU A 140 -7.92 23.14 -6.56
C LEU A 140 -8.13 22.90 -5.06
N ALA A 141 -8.91 23.76 -4.40
CA ALA A 141 -9.23 23.58 -2.97
C ALA A 141 -9.96 22.26 -2.69
N ASN A 142 -10.90 21.87 -3.54
CA ASN A 142 -11.66 20.62 -3.42
C ASN A 142 -10.78 19.39 -3.63
N LYS A 143 -9.77 19.46 -4.50
CA LYS A 143 -8.75 18.43 -4.68
C LYS A 143 -7.97 18.18 -3.40
N PHE A 144 -7.57 19.24 -2.69
CA PHE A 144 -6.88 19.11 -1.40
C PHE A 144 -7.76 18.44 -0.33
N PHE A 145 -9.01 18.87 -0.19
CA PHE A 145 -9.93 18.26 0.77
C PHE A 145 -10.22 16.80 0.44
N PHE A 146 -10.43 16.49 -0.83
CA PHE A 146 -10.63 15.11 -1.30
C PHE A 146 -9.41 14.22 -1.01
N GLY A 147 -8.21 14.68 -1.36
CA GLY A 147 -6.97 13.98 -1.11
C GLY A 147 -6.69 13.79 0.38
N ALA A 148 -6.95 14.81 1.21
CA ALA A 148 -6.81 14.72 2.66
C ALA A 148 -7.77 13.69 3.27
N GLY A 149 -9.03 13.65 2.81
CA GLY A 149 -10.01 12.65 3.23
C GLY A 149 -9.56 11.22 2.87
N ALA A 150 -9.15 10.99 1.62
CA ALA A 150 -8.68 9.69 1.17
C ALA A 150 -7.41 9.23 1.93
N SER A 151 -6.48 10.16 2.17
CA SER A 151 -5.26 9.88 2.94
C SER A 151 -5.56 9.54 4.41
N LEU A 152 -6.51 10.26 5.04
CA LEU A 152 -6.94 9.94 6.40
C LEU A 152 -7.56 8.54 6.48
N ALA A 153 -8.36 8.14 5.49
CA ALA A 153 -8.92 6.78 5.41
C ALA A 153 -7.81 5.73 5.38
N SER A 154 -6.75 5.94 4.59
CA SER A 154 -5.58 5.06 4.53
C SER A 154 -4.87 4.95 5.89
N PHE A 155 -4.61 6.08 6.55
CA PHE A 155 -4.01 6.08 7.88
C PHE A 155 -4.84 5.27 8.89
N LEU A 156 -6.13 5.58 9.00
CA LEU A 156 -7.01 4.88 9.94
C LEU A 156 -7.08 3.38 9.63
N PHE A 157 -7.18 3.03 8.37
CA PHE A 157 -7.26 1.63 7.94
C PHE A 157 -6.00 0.85 8.32
N PHE A 158 -4.80 1.30 7.91
CA PHE A 158 -3.57 0.56 8.21
C PHE A 158 -3.29 0.45 9.70
N PHE A 159 -3.55 1.50 10.47
CA PHE A 159 -3.40 1.42 11.91
C PHE A 159 -4.45 0.50 12.55
N SER A 160 -5.67 0.45 12.03
CA SER A 160 -6.72 -0.45 12.54
C SER A 160 -6.43 -1.91 12.26
N ILE A 161 -5.86 -2.27 11.10
CA ILE A 161 -5.54 -3.67 10.78
C ILE A 161 -4.18 -4.12 11.33
N GLY A 162 -3.30 -3.18 11.67
CA GLY A 162 -1.98 -3.47 12.23
C GLY A 162 -2.01 -3.69 13.74
N TYR A 163 -2.95 -3.08 14.46
CA TYR A 163 -3.08 -3.15 15.92
C TYR A 163 -4.29 -3.96 16.35
#